data_6db12a032771be2822c88018af424528
#
_entry.id   6db12a032771be2822c88018af424528
#
_cell.length_a   1.000
_cell.length_b   1.000
_cell.length_c   1.000
_cell.angle_alpha   90.00
_cell.angle_beta   90.00
_cell.angle_gamma   90.00
#
_symmetry.space_group_name_H-M   'P 1'
#
loop_
_entity.id
_entity.type
_entity.pdbx_description
1 polymer ?
#
loop_
_entity_poly.entity_id
_entity_poly.type
_entity_poly.pdbx_seq_one_letter_code
_entity_poly.pdbx_strand_id
1 'polypeptide(L)'
;MKLTTVLFDLDGTLLPMDQDEFVKYYFGLLAKKLAPLGYDPKALPGNIFAGTAAMVKNDGSCTNEEAFWKKFTSFYSEDVRKDEPVFREFYENEFSGAKAACGFNPKAAETIHTLQNRGLRLILATNPLFPAVATENRIRWAGLPPGDFELYTT
;
A
#
# COMPACT_ATOMS: atom_id res chain seq x y z
N MET A 1 -18.69 22.53 19.04
CA MET A 1 -17.77 21.36 19.04
C MET A 1 -16.45 21.83 18.43
N LYS A 2 -15.28 21.59 19.05
CA LYS A 2 -13.98 22.03 18.56
C LYS A 2 -13.35 20.87 17.80
N LEU A 3 -12.98 21.08 16.52
CA LEU A 3 -12.23 20.10 15.73
C LEU A 3 -10.83 19.93 16.35
N THR A 4 -10.41 18.70 16.59
CA THR A 4 -9.12 18.37 17.20
C THR A 4 -8.28 17.42 16.33
N THR A 5 -8.91 16.69 15.43
CA THR A 5 -8.27 15.64 14.64
C THR A 5 -8.77 15.70 13.20
N VAL A 6 -7.88 15.51 12.24
CA VAL A 6 -8.19 15.37 10.81
C VAL A 6 -7.66 14.04 10.31
N LEU A 7 -8.50 13.30 9.60
CA LEU A 7 -8.15 12.06 8.93
C LEU A 7 -8.00 12.35 7.43
N PHE A 8 -6.89 11.89 6.85
CA PHE A 8 -6.63 11.98 5.42
C PHE A 8 -6.59 10.60 4.79
N ASP A 9 -7.13 10.50 3.60
CA ASP A 9 -6.82 9.43 2.68
C ASP A 9 -5.52 9.76 1.91
N LEU A 10 -4.87 8.75 1.32
CA LEU A 10 -3.59 8.90 0.63
C LEU A 10 -3.75 8.88 -0.89
N ASP A 11 -4.17 7.73 -1.41
CA ASP A 11 -4.12 7.43 -2.84
C ASP A 11 -5.25 8.14 -3.60
N GLY A 12 -4.90 9.06 -4.52
CA GLY A 12 -5.86 9.94 -5.18
C GLY A 12 -6.25 11.17 -4.36
N THR A 13 -5.78 11.31 -3.12
CA THR A 13 -6.04 12.45 -2.22
C THR A 13 -4.76 13.27 -1.97
N LEU A 14 -3.88 12.83 -1.07
CA LEU A 14 -2.59 13.48 -0.83
C LEU A 14 -1.56 13.12 -1.90
N LEU A 15 -1.61 11.90 -2.43
CA LEU A 15 -0.79 11.42 -3.53
C LEU A 15 -1.66 11.32 -4.79
N PRO A 16 -1.56 12.26 -5.74
CA PRO A 16 -2.24 12.15 -7.01
C PRO A 16 -1.82 10.89 -7.75
N MET A 17 -2.76 10.06 -8.19
CA MET A 17 -2.48 8.89 -9.01
C MET A 17 -3.67 8.49 -9.87
N ASP A 18 -3.38 7.89 -11.01
CA ASP A 18 -4.32 7.06 -11.76
C ASP A 18 -4.23 5.62 -11.23
N GLN A 19 -5.32 5.11 -10.69
CA GLN A 19 -5.37 3.79 -10.06
C GLN A 19 -5.06 2.66 -11.06
N ASP A 20 -5.56 2.76 -12.28
CA ASP A 20 -5.36 1.73 -13.31
C ASP A 20 -3.91 1.70 -13.78
N GLU A 21 -3.30 2.86 -13.98
CA GLU A 21 -1.87 2.97 -14.30
C GLU A 21 -0.99 2.47 -13.16
N PHE A 22 -1.29 2.84 -11.91
CA PHE A 22 -0.55 2.37 -10.75
C PHE A 22 -0.61 0.83 -10.64
N VAL A 23 -1.78 0.24 -10.81
CA VAL A 23 -1.97 -1.22 -10.76
C VAL A 23 -1.16 -1.92 -11.86
N LYS A 24 -1.11 -1.36 -13.09
CA LYS A 24 -0.29 -1.91 -14.19
C LYS A 24 1.20 -1.89 -13.85
N TYR A 25 1.72 -0.75 -13.36
CA TYR A 25 3.13 -0.64 -12.94
C TYR A 25 3.44 -1.62 -11.81
N TYR A 26 2.61 -1.64 -10.77
CA TYR A 26 2.76 -2.52 -9.63
C TYR A 26 2.85 -3.98 -10.04
N PHE A 27 1.86 -4.48 -10.80
CA PHE A 27 1.86 -5.88 -11.24
C PHE A 27 2.97 -6.20 -12.24
N GLY A 28 3.34 -5.26 -13.10
CA GLY A 28 4.48 -5.44 -14.01
C GLY A 28 5.80 -5.66 -13.26
N LEU A 29 6.04 -4.86 -12.23
CA LEU A 29 7.23 -4.99 -11.39
C LEU A 29 7.20 -6.26 -10.54
N LEU A 30 6.06 -6.57 -9.92
CA LEU A 30 5.90 -7.75 -9.07
C LEU A 30 6.04 -9.05 -9.88
N ALA A 31 5.41 -9.12 -11.05
CA ALA A 31 5.52 -10.28 -11.92
C ALA A 31 6.96 -10.52 -12.37
N LYS A 32 7.71 -9.45 -12.70
CA LYS A 32 9.13 -9.54 -13.02
C LYS A 32 9.97 -10.08 -11.85
N LYS A 33 9.70 -9.62 -10.62
CA LYS A 33 10.38 -10.08 -9.40
C LYS A 33 10.12 -11.56 -9.12
N LEU A 34 8.88 -12.00 -9.31
CA LEU A 34 8.44 -13.35 -8.94
C LEU A 34 8.60 -14.39 -10.07
N ALA A 35 8.83 -13.97 -11.31
CA ALA A 35 9.01 -14.88 -12.44
C ALA A 35 10.09 -15.95 -12.22
N PRO A 36 11.28 -15.65 -11.62
CA PRO A 36 12.31 -16.64 -11.34
C PRO A 36 11.86 -17.74 -10.36
N LEU A 37 10.84 -17.46 -9.53
CA LEU A 37 10.27 -18.41 -8.57
C LEU A 37 9.16 -19.28 -9.19
N GLY A 38 8.85 -19.11 -10.48
CA GLY A 38 7.86 -19.92 -11.21
C GLY A 38 6.42 -19.43 -11.10
N TYR A 39 6.17 -18.22 -10.59
CA TYR A 39 4.83 -17.63 -10.61
C TYR A 39 4.40 -17.31 -12.04
N ASP A 40 3.21 -17.76 -12.42
CA ASP A 40 2.62 -17.42 -13.72
C ASP A 40 2.22 -15.91 -13.74
N PRO A 41 2.84 -15.10 -14.59
CA PRO A 41 2.57 -13.66 -14.63
C PRO A 41 1.13 -13.33 -15.08
N LYS A 42 0.43 -14.26 -15.73
CA LYS A 42 -0.98 -14.08 -16.13
C LYS A 42 -1.95 -14.37 -14.99
N ALA A 43 -1.66 -15.37 -14.16
CA ALA A 43 -2.50 -15.75 -13.03
C ALA A 43 -2.21 -14.90 -11.78
N LEU A 44 -0.98 -14.43 -11.62
CA LEU A 44 -0.52 -13.72 -10.42
C LEU A 44 -1.41 -12.51 -10.03
N PRO A 45 -1.79 -11.58 -10.94
CA PRO A 45 -2.66 -10.48 -10.58
C PRO A 45 -4.00 -10.92 -10.00
N GLY A 46 -4.64 -11.94 -10.62
CA GLY A 46 -5.90 -12.48 -10.14
C GLY A 46 -5.78 -13.10 -8.74
N ASN A 47 -4.69 -13.81 -8.48
CA ASN A 47 -4.42 -14.42 -7.17
C ASN A 47 -4.16 -13.38 -6.09
N ILE A 48 -3.42 -12.30 -6.42
CA ILE A 48 -3.21 -11.15 -5.53
C ILE A 48 -4.54 -10.45 -5.23
N PHE A 49 -5.35 -10.15 -6.25
CA PHE A 49 -6.67 -9.54 -6.04
C PHE A 49 -7.58 -10.39 -5.16
N ALA A 50 -7.56 -11.72 -5.31
CA ALA A 50 -8.34 -12.60 -4.44
C ALA A 50 -7.83 -12.56 -2.99
N GLY A 51 -6.51 -12.48 -2.77
CA GLY A 51 -5.93 -12.24 -1.45
C GLY A 51 -6.34 -10.89 -0.86
N THR A 52 -6.27 -9.83 -1.67
CA THR A 52 -6.73 -8.48 -1.30
C THR A 52 -8.23 -8.47 -0.94
N ALA A 53 -9.07 -9.17 -1.71
CA ALA A 53 -10.50 -9.29 -1.40
C ALA A 53 -10.75 -10.02 -0.06
N ALA A 54 -9.86 -10.94 0.34
CA ALA A 54 -9.93 -11.56 1.67
C ALA A 54 -9.57 -10.57 2.78
N MET A 55 -8.60 -9.68 2.55
CA MET A 55 -8.28 -8.58 3.49
C MET A 55 -9.48 -7.64 3.68
N VAL A 56 -10.12 -7.22 2.58
CA VAL A 56 -11.31 -6.33 2.62
C VAL A 56 -12.48 -6.97 3.38
N LYS A 57 -12.61 -8.29 3.31
CA LYS A 57 -13.67 -9.05 4.00
C LYS A 57 -13.27 -9.50 5.40
N ASN A 58 -12.07 -9.19 5.85
CA ASN A 58 -11.59 -9.58 7.17
C ASN A 58 -12.47 -8.94 8.26
N ASP A 59 -12.96 -9.76 9.15
CA ASP A 59 -13.83 -9.35 10.27
C ASP A 59 -13.04 -8.94 11.52
N GLY A 60 -11.71 -8.90 11.42
CA GLY A 60 -10.81 -8.56 12.54
C GLY A 60 -10.42 -9.76 13.41
N SER A 61 -10.80 -10.98 13.04
CA SER A 61 -10.39 -12.20 13.76
C SER A 61 -8.90 -12.56 13.56
N CYS A 62 -8.28 -12.01 12.53
CA CYS A 62 -6.86 -12.15 12.22
C CYS A 62 -6.33 -10.85 11.58
N THR A 63 -5.01 -10.77 11.35
CA THR A 63 -4.44 -9.63 10.61
C THR A 63 -4.80 -9.70 9.13
N ASN A 64 -4.76 -8.56 8.43
CA ASN A 64 -4.94 -8.53 6.98
C ASN A 64 -3.88 -9.36 6.26
N GLU A 65 -2.64 -9.35 6.74
CA GLU A 65 -1.56 -10.17 6.21
C GLU A 65 -1.90 -11.67 6.29
N GLU A 66 -2.40 -12.15 7.44
CA GLU A 66 -2.83 -13.54 7.61
C GLU A 66 -3.99 -13.91 6.69
N ALA A 67 -4.99 -13.02 6.56
CA ALA A 67 -6.12 -13.19 5.65
C ALA A 67 -5.65 -13.28 4.19
N PHE A 68 -4.72 -12.41 3.79
CA PHE A 68 -4.10 -12.43 2.47
C PHE A 68 -3.39 -13.76 2.21
N TRP A 69 -2.43 -14.14 3.05
CA TRP A 69 -1.64 -15.34 2.85
C TRP A 69 -2.48 -16.61 2.86
N LYS A 70 -3.45 -16.71 3.75
CA LYS A 70 -4.40 -17.83 3.78
C LYS A 70 -5.13 -17.99 2.46
N LYS A 71 -5.55 -16.89 1.83
CA LYS A 71 -6.23 -16.92 0.54
C LYS A 71 -5.25 -17.15 -0.60
N PHE A 72 -4.13 -16.45 -0.62
CA PHE A 72 -3.13 -16.52 -1.68
C PHE A 72 -2.52 -17.91 -1.83
N THR A 73 -2.13 -18.54 -0.71
CA THR A 73 -1.57 -19.91 -0.72
C THR A 73 -2.55 -20.95 -1.25
N SER A 74 -3.87 -20.72 -1.14
CA SER A 74 -4.88 -21.67 -1.63
C SER A 74 -4.90 -21.85 -3.17
N PHE A 75 -4.21 -21.01 -3.91
CA PHE A 75 -4.08 -21.14 -5.36
C PHE A 75 -2.89 -22.00 -5.79
N TYR A 76 -2.04 -22.43 -4.87
CA TYR A 76 -0.81 -23.15 -5.14
C TYR A 76 -0.82 -24.51 -4.42
N SER A 77 -0.16 -25.50 -5.03
CA SER A 77 -0.02 -26.85 -4.45
C SER A 77 1.12 -26.95 -3.44
N GLU A 78 2.04 -25.99 -3.47
CA GLU A 78 3.18 -25.88 -2.57
C GLU A 78 2.96 -24.75 -1.55
N ASP A 79 3.67 -24.81 -0.44
CA ASP A 79 3.71 -23.71 0.52
C ASP A 79 4.51 -22.53 -0.06
N VAL A 80 3.79 -21.61 -0.71
CA VAL A 80 4.37 -20.37 -1.27
C VAL A 80 4.62 -19.31 -0.22
N ARG A 81 4.24 -19.54 1.06
CA ARG A 81 4.57 -18.61 2.15
C ARG A 81 6.08 -18.54 2.41
N LYS A 82 6.82 -19.56 2.02
CA LYS A 82 8.30 -19.53 2.02
C LYS A 82 8.89 -18.38 1.19
N ASP A 83 8.12 -17.85 0.22
CA ASP A 83 8.55 -16.76 -0.65
C ASP A 83 8.20 -15.37 -0.07
N GLU A 84 7.55 -15.30 1.10
CA GLU A 84 7.23 -14.05 1.81
C GLU A 84 8.44 -13.10 1.91
N PRO A 85 9.68 -13.54 2.20
CA PRO A 85 10.85 -12.67 2.20
C PRO A 85 11.09 -11.97 0.85
N VAL A 86 10.80 -12.64 -0.28
CA VAL A 86 10.95 -12.06 -1.62
C VAL A 86 9.90 -11.01 -1.89
N PHE A 87 8.66 -11.21 -1.41
CA PHE A 87 7.62 -10.18 -1.45
C PHE A 87 8.02 -8.95 -0.61
N ARG A 88 8.59 -9.15 0.57
CA ARG A 88 9.08 -8.07 1.42
C ARG A 88 10.18 -7.28 0.72
N GLU A 89 11.19 -7.97 0.19
CA GLU A 89 12.27 -7.37 -0.56
C GLU A 89 11.75 -6.56 -1.77
N PHE A 90 10.74 -7.07 -2.47
CA PHE A 90 10.07 -6.31 -3.54
C PHE A 90 9.53 -4.96 -3.06
N TYR A 91 8.83 -4.92 -1.92
CA TYR A 91 8.29 -3.67 -1.39
C TYR A 91 9.38 -2.70 -0.89
N GLU A 92 10.51 -3.23 -0.44
CA GLU A 92 11.65 -2.42 -0.01
C GLU A 92 12.42 -1.81 -1.19
N ASN A 93 12.42 -2.46 -2.36
CA ASN A 93 13.28 -2.09 -3.49
C ASN A 93 12.47 -1.75 -4.75
N GLU A 94 11.99 -2.77 -5.48
CA GLU A 94 11.43 -2.58 -6.83
C GLU A 94 10.10 -1.85 -6.85
N PHE A 95 9.31 -1.91 -5.76
CA PHE A 95 8.05 -1.20 -5.62
C PHE A 95 8.19 0.31 -5.86
N SER A 96 9.37 0.87 -5.58
CA SER A 96 9.68 2.28 -5.84
C SER A 96 9.47 2.69 -7.31
N GLY A 97 9.57 1.75 -8.25
CA GLY A 97 9.29 1.98 -9.67
C GLY A 97 7.83 2.32 -9.96
N ALA A 98 6.88 1.91 -9.11
CA ALA A 98 5.47 2.25 -9.26
C ALA A 98 5.18 3.75 -9.04
N LYS A 99 6.13 4.50 -8.44
CA LYS A 99 6.07 5.97 -8.35
C LYS A 99 5.88 6.64 -9.72
N ALA A 100 6.33 6.01 -10.80
CA ALA A 100 6.18 6.54 -12.15
C ALA A 100 4.72 6.74 -12.57
N ALA A 101 3.77 6.01 -11.94
CA ALA A 101 2.33 6.17 -12.15
C ALA A 101 1.69 7.21 -11.21
N CYS A 102 2.47 7.86 -10.35
CA CYS A 102 1.98 8.84 -9.39
C CYS A 102 2.35 10.26 -9.84
N GLY A 103 1.47 11.20 -9.51
CA GLY A 103 1.75 12.63 -9.63
C GLY A 103 2.35 13.21 -8.35
N PHE A 104 2.42 14.54 -8.32
CA PHE A 104 2.87 15.30 -7.16
C PHE A 104 2.01 16.55 -7.00
N ASN A 105 1.56 16.82 -5.77
CA ASN A 105 0.83 18.04 -5.43
C ASN A 105 1.52 18.76 -4.26
N PRO A 106 2.20 19.89 -4.49
CA PRO A 106 2.90 20.62 -3.43
C PRO A 106 1.94 21.13 -2.33
N LYS A 107 0.66 21.31 -2.64
CA LYS A 107 -0.35 21.73 -1.66
C LYS A 107 -0.63 20.66 -0.61
N ALA A 108 -0.31 19.39 -0.86
CA ALA A 108 -0.46 18.34 0.15
C ALA A 108 0.40 18.66 1.39
N ALA A 109 1.70 18.89 1.20
CA ALA A 109 2.61 19.25 2.28
C ALA A 109 2.23 20.58 2.96
N GLU A 110 1.88 21.60 2.17
CA GLU A 110 1.42 22.91 2.69
C GLU A 110 0.19 22.76 3.60
N THR A 111 -0.78 21.94 3.18
CA THR A 111 -2.00 21.69 3.96
C THR A 111 -1.68 20.97 5.27
N ILE A 112 -0.87 19.90 5.21
CA ILE A 112 -0.46 19.13 6.40
C ILE A 112 0.23 20.04 7.40
N HIS A 113 1.25 20.80 7.00
CA HIS A 113 1.97 21.72 7.88
C HIS A 113 1.07 22.84 8.44
N THR A 114 0.14 23.36 7.64
CA THR A 114 -0.82 24.36 8.11
C THR A 114 -1.71 23.83 9.23
N LEU A 115 -2.17 22.60 9.12
CA LEU A 115 -3.03 21.97 10.12
C LEU A 115 -2.26 21.60 11.39
N GLN A 116 -1.01 21.12 11.25
CA GLN A 116 -0.09 20.89 12.39
C GLN A 116 0.14 22.19 13.16
N ASN A 117 0.43 23.29 12.47
CA ASN A 117 0.64 24.61 13.08
C ASN A 117 -0.60 25.15 13.81
N ARG A 118 -1.80 24.65 13.46
CA ARG A 118 -3.06 24.94 14.18
C ARG A 118 -3.28 24.03 15.40
N GLY A 119 -2.36 23.13 15.68
CA GLY A 119 -2.43 22.19 16.81
C GLY A 119 -3.43 21.05 16.59
N LEU A 120 -3.73 20.69 15.32
CA LEU A 120 -4.59 19.56 14.99
C LEU A 120 -3.76 18.27 14.92
N ARG A 121 -4.34 17.18 15.41
CA ARG A 121 -3.80 15.82 15.24
C ARG A 121 -4.09 15.35 13.82
N LEU A 122 -3.11 14.76 13.15
CA LEU A 122 -3.24 14.27 11.78
C LEU A 122 -3.09 12.77 11.76
N ILE A 123 -4.03 12.10 11.12
CA ILE A 123 -4.06 10.66 10.94
C ILE A 123 -4.18 10.37 9.44
N LEU A 124 -3.37 9.45 8.94
CA LEU A 124 -3.53 8.93 7.59
C LEU A 124 -4.38 7.66 7.64
N ALA A 125 -5.63 7.76 7.21
CA ALA A 125 -6.62 6.69 7.21
C ALA A 125 -6.77 6.15 5.78
N THR A 126 -5.71 5.55 5.24
CA THR A 126 -5.73 4.86 3.94
C THR A 126 -6.23 3.42 4.11
N ASN A 127 -6.67 2.79 3.01
CA ASN A 127 -7.09 1.40 3.07
C ASN A 127 -5.87 0.48 3.32
N PRO A 128 -5.85 -0.34 4.41
CA PRO A 128 -4.69 -1.11 4.83
C PRO A 128 -4.52 -2.41 4.00
N LEU A 129 -4.25 -2.25 2.70
CA LEU A 129 -4.09 -3.34 1.74
C LEU A 129 -2.62 -3.58 1.34
N PHE A 130 -1.72 -2.78 1.84
CA PHE A 130 -0.29 -2.84 1.57
C PHE A 130 0.51 -2.92 2.88
N PRO A 131 1.68 -3.57 2.89
CA PRO A 131 2.55 -3.57 4.06
C PRO A 131 3.06 -2.15 4.37
N ALA A 132 3.45 -1.92 5.63
CA ALA A 132 3.88 -0.63 6.15
C ALA A 132 4.91 0.08 5.25
N VAL A 133 5.94 -0.64 4.79
CA VAL A 133 6.98 -0.09 3.91
C VAL A 133 6.42 0.49 2.62
N ALA A 134 5.41 -0.15 2.02
CA ALA A 134 4.77 0.35 0.81
C ALA A 134 3.90 1.59 1.08
N THR A 135 3.21 1.63 2.21
CA THR A 135 2.45 2.81 2.64
C THR A 135 3.36 3.99 2.92
N GLU A 136 4.46 3.78 3.65
CA GLU A 136 5.46 4.82 3.93
C GLU A 136 6.12 5.35 2.65
N ASN A 137 6.44 4.48 1.69
CA ASN A 137 6.97 4.92 0.40
C ASN A 137 5.99 5.86 -0.31
N ARG A 138 4.70 5.52 -0.35
CA ARG A 138 3.67 6.37 -0.97
C ARG A 138 3.48 7.70 -0.23
N ILE A 139 3.58 7.72 1.10
CA ILE A 139 3.61 8.97 1.88
C ILE A 139 4.80 9.84 1.42
N ARG A 140 6.00 9.26 1.30
CA ARG A 140 7.19 9.99 0.84
C ARG A 140 7.04 10.46 -0.62
N TRP A 141 6.35 9.71 -1.47
CA TRP A 141 6.08 10.13 -2.86
C TRP A 141 5.15 11.35 -2.92
N ALA A 142 4.24 11.49 -1.95
CA ALA A 142 3.42 12.69 -1.78
C ALA A 142 4.20 13.91 -1.26
N GLY A 143 5.51 13.74 -0.98
CA GLY A 143 6.37 14.80 -0.43
C GLY A 143 6.22 14.98 1.07
N LEU A 144 5.73 13.96 1.78
CA LEU A 144 5.46 13.99 3.21
C LEU A 144 6.37 12.98 3.94
N PRO A 145 6.95 13.31 5.09
CA PRO A 145 7.53 12.31 5.98
C PRO A 145 6.40 11.54 6.70
N PRO A 146 6.52 10.20 6.90
CA PRO A 146 5.53 9.44 7.67
C PRO A 146 5.29 9.98 9.08
N GLY A 147 6.33 10.58 9.69
CA GLY A 147 6.24 11.21 11.02
C GLY A 147 5.37 12.46 11.11
N ASP A 148 4.87 12.99 10.00
CA ASP A 148 3.88 14.08 10.01
C ASP A 148 2.50 13.60 10.47
N PHE A 149 2.27 12.29 10.52
CA PHE A 149 1.04 11.68 10.99
C PHE A 149 1.27 10.99 12.33
N GLU A 150 0.38 11.22 13.29
CA GLU A 150 0.39 10.54 14.58
C GLU A 150 0.16 9.03 14.43
N LEU A 151 -0.64 8.65 13.43
CA LEU A 151 -0.96 7.28 13.05
C LEU A 151 -1.20 7.21 11.53
N TYR A 152 -0.77 6.12 10.93
CA TYR A 152 -1.19 5.72 9.58
C TYR A 152 -1.59 4.25 9.56
N THR A 153 -2.65 3.92 8.82
CA THR A 153 -3.14 2.54 8.65
C THR A 153 -2.28 1.78 7.63
N THR A 154 -1.95 0.53 7.95
CA THR A 154 -1.18 -0.39 7.06
C THR A 154 -1.79 -1.78 7.04
#